data_7cd1f658ecf814cd3641fff488f5e325
#
_entry.id   7cd1f658ecf814cd3641fff488f5e325
#
_cell.length_a   1.000
_cell.length_b   1.000
_cell.length_c   1.000
_cell.angle_alpha   90.00
_cell.angle_beta   90.00
_cell.angle_gamma   90.00
#
_symmetry.space_group_name_H-M   'P 1'
#
loop_
_entity.id
_entity.type
_entity.pdbx_description
1 polymer ?
#
loop_
_entity_poly.entity_id
_entity_poly.type
_entity_poly.pdbx_seq_one_letter_code
_entity_poly.pdbx_strand_id
1 'polypeptide(L)'
;MIEVERVMTLDHPLTDVVGFLSDFANTEMWDPGTVTCDRVDSGPVSVGAEWRNVSVFRGHRTELLYRLARFDPDHLIFVGRNKTATSTDDLRFEDAGGRTRLIYRARIEFGRLARLATPLLKREFERLGDEVSERLPRAVDHALGTSPPRGDQPL
;
A
#
# COMPACT_ATOMS: atom_id res chain seq x y z
N MET A 1 -9.26 10.87 13.42
CA MET A 1 -8.18 10.09 12.77
C MET A 1 -8.47 8.62 12.93
N ILE A 2 -8.38 7.87 11.85
CA ILE A 2 -8.50 6.42 11.85
C ILE A 2 -7.17 5.83 11.43
N GLU A 3 -6.68 4.84 12.17
CA GLU A 3 -5.41 4.17 11.91
C GLU A 3 -5.61 2.65 11.93
N VAL A 4 -5.04 1.98 10.95
CA VAL A 4 -5.04 0.52 10.82
C VAL A 4 -3.62 0.05 10.59
N GLU A 5 -3.19 -0.98 11.33
CA GLU A 5 -1.88 -1.60 11.17
C GLU A 5 -2.01 -3.08 10.89
N ARG A 6 -1.23 -3.57 9.92
CA ARG A 6 -1.15 -5.00 9.59
C ARG A 6 0.30 -5.40 9.38
N VAL A 7 0.63 -6.59 9.80
CA VAL A 7 1.97 -7.18 9.63
C VAL A 7 1.85 -8.38 8.69
N MET A 8 2.70 -8.42 7.67
CA MET A 8 2.72 -9.46 6.65
C MET A 8 4.12 -9.99 6.45
N THR A 9 4.24 -11.27 6.12
CA THR A 9 5.50 -11.85 5.64
C THR A 9 5.38 -12.14 4.15
N LEU A 10 6.34 -11.63 3.39
CA LEU A 10 6.40 -11.75 1.94
C LEU A 10 7.60 -12.64 1.57
N ASP A 11 7.37 -13.67 0.75
CA ASP A 11 8.37 -14.68 0.40
C ASP A 11 9.31 -14.23 -0.72
N HIS A 12 9.79 -12.98 -0.62
CA HIS A 12 10.66 -12.34 -1.59
C HIS A 12 11.70 -11.46 -0.90
N PRO A 13 12.88 -11.27 -1.53
CA PRO A 13 13.90 -10.38 -0.99
C PRO A 13 13.40 -8.94 -0.82
N LEU A 14 13.90 -8.27 0.21
CA LEU A 14 13.50 -6.90 0.59
C LEU A 14 13.62 -5.92 -0.58
N THR A 15 14.72 -5.93 -1.32
CA THR A 15 14.93 -5.02 -2.44
C THR A 15 13.86 -5.16 -3.52
N ASP A 16 13.46 -6.40 -3.84
CA ASP A 16 12.44 -6.67 -4.85
C ASP A 16 11.06 -6.21 -4.37
N VAL A 17 10.75 -6.46 -3.10
CA VAL A 17 9.47 -6.05 -2.49
C VAL A 17 9.35 -4.53 -2.45
N VAL A 18 10.39 -3.83 -2.00
CA VAL A 18 10.40 -2.36 -1.95
C VAL A 18 10.30 -1.80 -3.36
N GLY A 19 10.99 -2.38 -4.33
CA GLY A 19 10.90 -1.97 -5.73
C GLY A 19 9.48 -2.03 -6.27
N PHE A 20 8.78 -3.13 -6.03
CA PHE A 20 7.38 -3.29 -6.46
C PHE A 20 6.45 -2.30 -5.75
N LEU A 21 6.56 -2.17 -4.44
CA LEU A 21 5.67 -1.33 -3.64
C LEU A 21 5.97 0.16 -3.75
N SER A 22 7.14 0.55 -4.27
CA SER A 22 7.49 1.96 -4.49
C SER A 22 6.68 2.60 -5.61
N ASP A 23 6.18 1.83 -6.56
CA ASP A 23 5.26 2.33 -7.58
C ASP A 23 3.82 2.22 -7.06
N PHE A 24 3.25 3.36 -6.70
CA PHE A 24 1.90 3.42 -6.12
C PHE A 24 0.80 3.05 -7.13
N ALA A 25 1.10 3.05 -8.42
CA ALA A 25 0.17 2.53 -9.43
C ALA A 25 -0.20 1.06 -9.15
N ASN A 26 0.67 0.31 -8.50
CA ASN A 26 0.44 -1.08 -8.12
C ASN A 26 -0.65 -1.25 -7.03
N THR A 27 -1.13 -0.16 -6.43
CA THR A 27 -2.30 -0.22 -5.52
C THR A 27 -3.53 -0.78 -6.22
N GLU A 28 -3.63 -0.68 -7.52
CA GLU A 28 -4.69 -1.33 -8.29
C GLU A 28 -4.72 -2.85 -8.07
N MET A 29 -3.58 -3.44 -7.74
CA MET A 29 -3.46 -4.89 -7.51
C MET A 29 -3.71 -5.28 -6.05
N TRP A 30 -3.37 -4.44 -5.07
CA TRP A 30 -3.36 -4.85 -3.68
C TRP A 30 -4.28 -4.04 -2.76
N ASP A 31 -4.68 -2.84 -3.14
CA ASP A 31 -5.61 -2.04 -2.34
C ASP A 31 -7.05 -2.29 -2.77
N PRO A 32 -7.91 -2.84 -1.90
CA PRO A 32 -9.28 -3.20 -2.26
C PRO A 32 -10.15 -2.02 -2.65
N GLY A 33 -9.84 -0.81 -2.16
CA GLY A 33 -10.59 0.41 -2.48
C GLY A 33 -10.19 1.04 -3.81
N THR A 34 -8.98 0.79 -4.30
CA THR A 34 -8.46 1.45 -5.50
C THR A 34 -9.13 0.92 -6.76
N VAL A 35 -9.68 1.83 -7.56
CA VAL A 35 -10.21 1.56 -8.90
C VAL A 35 -9.14 1.83 -9.95
N THR A 36 -8.52 3.01 -9.91
CA THR A 36 -7.40 3.38 -10.77
C THR A 36 -6.34 4.14 -9.97
N CYS A 37 -5.08 3.97 -10.36
CA CYS A 37 -3.97 4.73 -9.79
C CYS A 37 -2.95 5.00 -10.90
N ASP A 38 -2.87 6.25 -11.33
CA ASP A 38 -2.06 6.65 -12.49
C ASP A 38 -0.99 7.65 -12.09
N ARG A 39 0.21 7.45 -12.61
CA ARG A 39 1.30 8.40 -12.45
C ARG A 39 0.92 9.73 -13.13
N VAL A 40 1.09 10.87 -12.44
CA VAL A 40 0.79 12.20 -13.00
C VAL A 40 2.02 13.00 -13.39
N ASP A 41 3.19 12.57 -12.98
CA ASP A 41 4.48 13.08 -13.42
C ASP A 41 5.24 12.02 -14.24
N SER A 42 6.51 12.23 -14.53
CA SER A 42 7.32 11.34 -15.34
C SER A 42 8.69 11.09 -14.71
N GLY A 43 9.42 10.12 -15.28
CA GLY A 43 10.73 9.75 -14.83
C GLY A 43 10.73 8.61 -13.81
N PRO A 44 11.93 8.24 -13.28
CA PRO A 44 12.04 7.21 -12.26
C PRO A 44 11.24 7.56 -11.01
N VAL A 45 10.74 6.55 -10.32
CA VAL A 45 10.09 6.75 -9.01
C VAL A 45 11.12 7.25 -8.02
N SER A 46 10.83 8.40 -7.42
CA SER A 46 11.68 9.05 -6.42
C SER A 46 10.84 9.90 -5.49
N VAL A 47 11.43 10.41 -4.42
CA VAL A 47 10.74 11.34 -3.52
C VAL A 47 10.15 12.50 -4.32
N GLY A 48 8.88 12.79 -4.11
CA GLY A 48 8.12 13.80 -4.83
C GLY A 48 7.33 13.27 -6.03
N ALA A 49 7.51 12.01 -6.43
CA ALA A 49 6.66 11.38 -7.45
C ALA A 49 5.19 11.41 -7.02
N GLU A 50 4.30 11.60 -7.98
CA GLU A 50 2.87 11.79 -7.71
C GLU A 50 1.99 10.85 -8.53
N TRP A 51 0.91 10.38 -7.92
CA TRP A 51 -0.12 9.53 -8.54
C TRP A 51 -1.51 10.06 -8.21
N ARG A 52 -2.40 9.95 -9.18
CA ARG A 52 -3.83 10.16 -8.97
C ARG A 52 -4.47 8.82 -8.65
N ASN A 53 -4.99 8.69 -7.44
CA ASN A 53 -5.69 7.50 -6.99
C ASN A 53 -7.19 7.77 -6.95
N VAL A 54 -7.96 6.93 -7.65
CA VAL A 54 -9.41 6.92 -7.59
C VAL A 54 -9.84 5.69 -6.82
N SER A 55 -10.55 5.90 -5.73
CA SER A 55 -11.04 4.84 -4.84
C SER A 55 -12.55 4.88 -4.75
N VAL A 56 -13.15 3.74 -4.46
CA VAL A 56 -14.57 3.63 -4.09
C VAL A 56 -14.65 3.07 -2.67
N PHE A 57 -15.34 3.80 -1.82
CA PHE A 57 -15.58 3.42 -0.45
C PHE A 57 -17.07 3.59 -0.12
N ARG A 58 -17.73 2.51 0.28
CA ARG A 58 -19.19 2.48 0.56
C ARG A 58 -20.04 3.08 -0.56
N GLY A 59 -19.66 2.80 -1.82
CA GLY A 59 -20.34 3.33 -3.00
C GLY A 59 -19.99 4.77 -3.38
N HIS A 60 -19.15 5.44 -2.60
CA HIS A 60 -18.69 6.79 -2.88
C HIS A 60 -17.32 6.78 -3.56
N ARG A 61 -17.25 7.44 -4.71
CA ARG A 61 -16.01 7.62 -5.47
C ARG A 61 -15.24 8.80 -4.88
N THR A 62 -13.95 8.56 -4.57
CA THR A 62 -13.04 9.55 -4.01
C THR A 62 -11.76 9.60 -4.82
N GLU A 63 -11.25 10.78 -5.07
CA GLU A 63 -9.98 10.99 -5.73
C GLU A 63 -8.99 11.65 -4.76
N LEU A 64 -7.78 11.09 -4.69
CA LEU A 64 -6.68 11.62 -3.89
C LEU A 64 -5.44 11.75 -4.77
N LEU A 65 -4.70 12.85 -4.59
CA LEU A 65 -3.38 12.99 -5.16
C LEU A 65 -2.35 12.51 -4.13
N TYR A 66 -1.68 11.40 -4.44
CA TYR A 66 -0.64 10.82 -3.61
C TYR A 66 0.73 11.29 -4.01
N ARG A 67 1.56 11.56 -3.03
CA ARG A 67 2.96 11.90 -3.20
C ARG A 67 3.83 10.94 -2.40
N LEU A 68 4.92 10.48 -3.01
CA LEU A 68 5.95 9.72 -2.30
C LEU A 68 6.76 10.69 -1.43
N ALA A 69 6.48 10.66 -0.12
CA ALA A 69 7.07 11.58 0.85
C ALA A 69 8.37 11.06 1.44
N ARG A 70 8.56 9.74 1.46
CA ARG A 70 9.77 9.09 1.94
C ARG A 70 10.08 7.86 1.10
N PHE A 71 11.33 7.73 0.72
CA PHE A 71 11.84 6.60 -0.07
C PHE A 71 13.21 6.19 0.47
N ASP A 72 13.22 5.29 1.44
CA ASP A 72 14.43 4.65 1.95
C ASP A 72 14.44 3.17 1.53
N PRO A 73 15.59 2.48 1.61
CA PRO A 73 15.64 1.05 1.25
C PRO A 73 14.71 0.14 2.05
N ASP A 74 14.25 0.60 3.22
CA ASP A 74 13.41 -0.16 4.16
C ASP A 74 12.16 0.62 4.62
N HIS A 75 11.86 1.78 4.01
CA HIS A 75 10.76 2.61 4.46
C HIS A 75 10.18 3.47 3.34
N LEU A 76 8.91 3.28 3.03
CA LEU A 76 8.14 4.08 2.09
C LEU A 76 7.00 4.79 2.82
N ILE A 77 6.79 6.07 2.52
CA ILE A 77 5.62 6.81 2.97
C ILE A 77 4.98 7.51 1.79
N PHE A 78 3.69 7.23 1.58
CA PHE A 78 2.86 7.91 0.61
C PHE A 78 1.82 8.76 1.32
N VAL A 79 1.63 10.00 0.88
CA VAL A 79 0.63 10.92 1.45
C VAL A 79 -0.31 11.37 0.35
N GLY A 80 -1.57 11.01 0.47
CA GLY A 80 -2.63 11.39 -0.45
C GLY A 80 -3.52 12.46 0.15
N ARG A 81 -3.90 13.43 -0.67
CA ARG A 81 -4.73 14.56 -0.22
C ARG A 81 -5.82 14.91 -1.23
N ASN A 82 -6.94 15.36 -0.68
CA ASN A 82 -7.96 16.13 -1.39
C ASN A 82 -8.45 17.24 -0.45
N LYS A 83 -9.57 17.90 -0.81
CA LYS A 83 -10.12 19.01 0.00
C LYS A 83 -10.61 18.58 1.37
N THR A 84 -10.93 17.31 1.58
CA THR A 84 -11.63 16.81 2.78
C THR A 84 -10.84 15.81 3.59
N ALA A 85 -9.81 15.19 3.03
CA ALA A 85 -9.09 14.12 3.69
C ALA A 85 -7.60 14.13 3.37
N THR A 86 -6.81 13.60 4.32
CA THR A 86 -5.42 13.23 4.13
C THR A 86 -5.25 11.76 4.51
N SER A 87 -4.74 10.96 3.57
CA SER A 87 -4.44 9.55 3.78
C SER A 87 -2.93 9.35 3.75
N THR A 88 -2.42 8.59 4.71
CA THR A 88 -1.00 8.26 4.80
C THR A 88 -0.83 6.75 4.81
N ASP A 89 -0.06 6.25 3.88
CA ASP A 89 0.35 4.84 3.82
C ASP A 89 1.83 4.76 4.21
N ASP A 90 2.09 4.16 5.35
CA ASP A 90 3.44 3.98 5.91
C ASP A 90 3.80 2.49 5.82
N LEU A 91 4.82 2.18 5.02
CA LEU A 91 5.28 0.83 4.78
C LEU A 91 6.72 0.69 5.28
N ARG A 92 6.91 -0.10 6.33
CA ARG A 92 8.22 -0.43 6.89
C ARG A 92 8.56 -1.87 6.60
N PHE A 93 9.80 -2.10 6.21
CA PHE A 93 10.27 -3.40 5.75
C PHE A 93 11.44 -3.87 6.61
N GLU A 94 11.37 -5.13 7.01
CA GLU A 94 12.47 -5.79 7.73
C GLU A 94 12.92 -7.01 6.93
N ASP A 95 14.23 -7.20 6.81
CA ASP A 95 14.80 -8.42 6.22
C ASP A 95 14.62 -9.58 7.20
N ALA A 96 14.00 -10.65 6.73
CA ALA A 96 13.71 -11.85 7.51
C ALA A 96 14.36 -13.10 6.88
N GLY A 97 15.66 -12.99 6.53
CA GLY A 97 16.42 -14.12 5.98
C GLY A 97 16.04 -14.49 4.54
N GLY A 98 16.05 -13.51 3.63
CA GLY A 98 15.65 -13.67 2.23
C GLY A 98 14.15 -13.54 2.00
N ARG A 99 13.39 -13.34 3.07
CA ARG A 99 11.97 -12.99 3.09
C ARG A 99 11.85 -11.57 3.63
N THR A 100 10.70 -10.95 3.48
CA THR A 100 10.47 -9.59 3.94
C THR A 100 9.28 -9.55 4.89
N ARG A 101 9.49 -8.96 6.06
CA ARG A 101 8.42 -8.61 6.98
C ARG A 101 7.99 -7.19 6.68
N LEU A 102 6.72 -7.01 6.31
CA LEU A 102 6.12 -5.71 6.06
C LEU A 102 5.22 -5.31 7.22
N ILE A 103 5.46 -4.13 7.77
CA ILE A 103 4.57 -3.47 8.71
C ILE A 103 3.88 -2.35 7.95
N TYR A 104 2.62 -2.60 7.62
CA TYR A 104 1.78 -1.67 6.87
C TYR A 104 0.88 -0.89 7.83
N ARG A 105 0.96 0.42 7.78
CA ARG A 105 0.10 1.30 8.57
C ARG A 105 -0.59 2.29 7.65
N ALA A 106 -1.92 2.28 7.68
CA ALA A 106 -2.76 3.23 6.97
C ALA A 106 -3.41 4.17 7.97
N ARG A 107 -3.32 5.46 7.71
CA ARG A 107 -3.90 6.51 8.53
C ARG A 107 -4.74 7.43 7.65
N ILE A 108 -5.96 7.74 8.11
CA ILE A 108 -6.78 8.73 7.42
C ILE A 108 -7.25 9.80 8.39
N GLU A 109 -7.10 11.04 7.97
CA GLU A 109 -7.55 12.23 8.68
C GLU A 109 -8.58 12.96 7.83
N PHE A 110 -9.74 13.19 8.42
CA PHE A 110 -10.80 13.99 7.82
C PHE A 110 -10.71 15.41 8.39
N GLY A 111 -10.38 16.41 7.59
CA GLY A 111 -10.19 17.78 8.02
C GLY A 111 -11.27 18.30 8.98
N ARG A 112 -12.13 19.22 8.52
CA ARG A 112 -13.23 19.77 9.34
C ARG A 112 -14.37 18.76 9.59
N LEU A 113 -14.33 17.60 8.94
CA LEU A 113 -15.34 16.54 9.04
C LEU A 113 -14.91 15.42 10.00
N ALA A 114 -14.22 15.75 11.07
CA ALA A 114 -13.82 14.78 12.12
C ALA A 114 -15.01 13.98 12.68
N ARG A 115 -16.24 14.46 12.46
CA ARG A 115 -17.50 13.79 12.81
C ARG A 115 -17.73 12.49 12.01
N LEU A 116 -17.00 12.28 10.90
CA LEU A 116 -17.12 11.08 10.08
C LEU A 116 -16.32 9.91 10.66
N ALA A 117 -15.45 10.15 11.65
CA ALA A 117 -14.73 9.09 12.35
C ALA A 117 -15.66 8.34 13.33
N THR A 118 -16.69 7.71 12.81
CA THR A 118 -17.63 6.89 13.60
C THR A 118 -17.07 5.51 13.86
N PRO A 119 -17.54 4.78 14.91
CA PRO A 119 -17.16 3.38 15.12
C PRO A 119 -17.45 2.47 13.93
N LEU A 120 -18.51 2.76 13.17
CA LEU A 120 -18.86 2.03 11.96
C LEU A 120 -17.81 2.24 10.86
N LEU A 121 -17.35 3.46 10.68
CA LEU A 121 -16.32 3.80 9.71
C LEU A 121 -14.98 3.13 10.07
N LYS A 122 -14.64 3.09 11.37
CA LYS A 122 -13.47 2.38 11.86
C LYS A 122 -13.52 0.90 11.53
N ARG A 123 -14.67 0.24 11.71
CA ARG A 123 -14.87 -1.16 11.34
C ARG A 123 -14.65 -1.41 9.84
N GLU A 124 -15.13 -0.50 8.99
CA GLU A 124 -14.92 -0.61 7.55
C GLU A 124 -13.44 -0.50 7.18
N PHE A 125 -12.70 0.39 7.81
CA PHE A 125 -11.26 0.51 7.61
C PHE A 125 -10.49 -0.72 8.12
N GLU A 126 -10.91 -1.29 9.25
CA GLU A 126 -10.33 -2.55 9.75
C GLU A 126 -10.56 -3.69 8.75
N ARG A 127 -11.75 -3.78 8.16
CA ARG A 127 -12.06 -4.76 7.13
C ARG A 127 -11.20 -4.57 5.88
N LEU A 128 -11.02 -3.33 5.44
CA LEU A 128 -10.13 -3.02 4.31
C LEU A 128 -8.67 -3.40 4.62
N GLY A 129 -8.21 -3.19 5.85
CA GLY A 129 -6.89 -3.63 6.29
C GLY A 129 -6.72 -5.15 6.22
N ASP A 130 -7.73 -5.91 6.59
CA ASP A 130 -7.73 -7.37 6.47
C ASP A 130 -7.64 -7.80 5.01
N GLU A 131 -8.36 -7.13 4.11
CA GLU A 131 -8.29 -7.39 2.67
C GLU A 131 -6.90 -7.06 2.09
N VAL A 132 -6.26 -5.99 2.53
CA VAL A 132 -4.88 -5.67 2.15
C VAL A 132 -3.94 -6.80 2.57
N SER A 133 -4.09 -7.36 3.77
CA SER A 133 -3.28 -8.48 4.26
C SER A 133 -3.40 -9.73 3.40
N GLU A 134 -4.52 -9.91 2.71
CA GLU A 134 -4.73 -11.01 1.78
C GLU A 134 -4.24 -10.69 0.37
N ARG A 135 -4.55 -9.51 -0.13
CA ARG A 135 -4.27 -9.11 -1.52
C ARG A 135 -2.83 -8.74 -1.77
N LEU A 136 -2.19 -8.04 -0.84
CA LEU A 136 -0.83 -7.53 -1.04
C LEU A 136 0.18 -8.66 -1.22
N PRO A 137 0.21 -9.72 -0.39
CA PRO A 137 1.10 -10.84 -0.63
C PRO A 137 0.87 -11.53 -1.98
N ARG A 138 -0.38 -11.67 -2.41
CA ARG A 138 -0.71 -12.25 -3.72
C ARG A 138 -0.26 -11.37 -4.87
N ALA A 139 -0.40 -10.06 -4.74
CA ALA A 139 0.06 -9.11 -5.75
C ALA A 139 1.58 -9.15 -5.91
N VAL A 140 2.31 -9.22 -4.80
CA VAL A 140 3.77 -9.37 -4.80
C VAL A 140 4.19 -10.68 -5.46
N ASP A 141 3.55 -11.80 -5.11
CA ASP A 141 3.82 -13.10 -5.73
C ASP A 141 3.55 -13.08 -7.23
N HIS A 142 2.46 -12.45 -7.65
CA HIS A 142 2.11 -12.33 -9.06
C HIS A 142 3.13 -11.49 -9.82
N ALA A 143 3.59 -10.39 -9.25
CA ALA A 143 4.52 -9.47 -9.90
C ALA A 143 5.96 -9.99 -9.92
N LEU A 144 6.43 -10.62 -8.84
CA LEU A 144 7.81 -11.06 -8.68
C LEU A 144 8.01 -12.55 -9.02
N GLY A 145 6.92 -13.27 -9.24
CA GLY A 145 6.92 -14.70 -9.45
C GLY A 145 6.97 -15.48 -8.13
N THR A 146 6.33 -16.66 -8.12
CA THR A 146 6.54 -17.64 -7.06
C THR A 146 7.87 -18.30 -7.32
N SER A 147 8.79 -18.32 -6.33
CA SER A 147 10.00 -19.15 -6.43
C SER A 147 9.57 -20.57 -6.75
N PRO A 148 10.06 -21.20 -7.85
CA PRO A 148 9.77 -22.59 -8.09
C PRO A 148 10.23 -23.40 -6.86
N PRO A 149 9.48 -24.44 -6.45
CA PRO A 149 9.98 -25.34 -5.42
C PRO A 149 11.37 -25.78 -5.89
N ARG A 150 12.34 -25.76 -4.98
CA ARG A 150 13.67 -26.31 -5.26
C ARG A 150 13.43 -27.76 -5.63
N GLY A 151 13.32 -28.01 -6.91
CA GLY A 151 13.32 -29.35 -7.44
C GLY A 151 14.65 -29.97 -7.04
N ASP A 152 14.59 -31.15 -6.43
CA ASP A 152 15.74 -32.00 -6.30
C ASP A 152 16.44 -32.04 -7.65
N GLN A 153 17.63 -31.46 -7.71
CA GLN A 153 18.51 -31.74 -8.84
C GLN A 153 18.94 -33.21 -8.67
N PRO A 154 18.58 -34.07 -9.60
CA PRO A 154 19.19 -35.40 -9.59
C PRO A 154 20.69 -35.21 -9.78
N LEU A 155 21.42 -35.84 -8.92
CA LEU A 155 22.87 -35.97 -9.02
C LEU A 155 23.30 -36.56 -10.37
#